data_2594f211a0b142bb67ac500217f043fd
#
_entry.id   2594f211a0b142bb67ac500217f043fd
#
_cell.length_a   1.000
_cell.length_b   1.000
_cell.length_c   1.000
_cell.angle_alpha   90.00
_cell.angle_beta   90.00
_cell.angle_gamma   90.00
#
_symmetry.space_group_name_H-M   'P 1'
#
loop_
_entity.id
_entity.type
_entity.pdbx_description
1 polymer ?
#
loop_
_entity_poly.entity_id
_entity_poly.type
_entity_poly.pdbx_seq_one_letter_code
_entity_poly.pdbx_strand_id
1 'polypeptide(L)'
;MLNTKAAIVPVVRINNRKLNQEFLERDLGMKTILEEGAFAEFSGHAGVETKLVLVESPSMRTRAVNGTKKLNKIIIKVDKAEEIEALLAAGTQYSKLYQGKNGFGFETVSPEGDTFLLHAEASAEELKTILSPVPFKGQDEFSGLTAFTVESVWINTPQASVSQDFYETILPNQ
;
A
#
# COMPACT_ATOMS: atom_id res chain seq x y z
N MET A 1 17.17 5.89 5.22
CA MET A 1 15.80 6.20 4.79
C MET A 1 15.83 7.39 3.86
N LEU A 2 15.45 7.21 2.60
CA LEU A 2 15.37 8.33 1.66
C LEU A 2 14.19 9.21 2.07
N ASN A 3 14.48 10.41 2.55
CA ASN A 3 13.46 11.40 2.90
C ASN A 3 13.31 12.36 1.71
N THR A 4 12.52 11.97 0.71
CA THR A 4 12.23 12.83 -0.43
C THR A 4 10.95 13.61 -0.15
N LYS A 5 10.91 14.89 -0.45
CA LYS A 5 9.68 15.70 -0.45
C LYS A 5 8.83 15.44 -1.70
N ALA A 6 9.34 14.67 -2.65
CA ALA A 6 8.60 14.30 -3.85
C ALA A 6 7.50 13.28 -3.52
N ALA A 7 6.36 13.41 -4.17
CA ALA A 7 5.30 12.40 -4.08
C ALA A 7 5.79 11.08 -4.67
N ILE A 8 5.64 10.00 -3.93
CA ILE A 8 5.96 8.65 -4.40
C ILE A 8 4.72 8.05 -5.04
N VAL A 9 4.82 7.68 -6.31
CA VAL A 9 3.78 6.91 -7.01
C VAL A 9 4.40 5.58 -7.43
N PRO A 10 4.24 4.50 -6.65
CA PRO A 10 4.79 3.21 -7.00
C PRO A 10 4.05 2.61 -8.19
N VAL A 11 4.82 1.99 -9.10
CA VAL A 11 4.32 1.16 -10.19
C VAL A 11 4.60 -0.28 -9.86
N VAL A 12 3.57 -1.04 -9.51
CA VAL A 12 3.67 -2.43 -9.08
C VAL A 12 3.34 -3.37 -10.22
N ARG A 13 4.30 -4.23 -10.54
CA ARG A 13 4.12 -5.26 -11.55
C ARG A 13 3.41 -6.46 -10.95
N ILE A 14 2.36 -6.93 -11.63
CA ILE A 14 1.49 -8.00 -11.17
C ILE A 14 1.26 -9.04 -12.27
N ASN A 15 0.78 -10.23 -11.90
CA ASN A 15 0.44 -11.30 -12.85
C ASN A 15 -1.04 -11.32 -13.24
N ASN A 16 -1.92 -10.88 -12.36
CA ASN A 16 -3.36 -10.83 -12.60
C ASN A 16 -3.91 -9.49 -12.14
N ARG A 17 -4.20 -8.60 -13.11
CA ARG A 17 -4.69 -7.27 -12.81
C ARG A 17 -6.02 -7.30 -12.06
N LYS A 18 -6.97 -8.11 -12.52
CA LYS A 18 -8.32 -8.15 -11.92
C LYS A 18 -8.29 -8.53 -10.44
N LEU A 19 -7.56 -9.57 -10.06
CA LEU A 19 -7.47 -10.00 -8.66
C LEU A 19 -6.81 -8.93 -7.78
N ASN A 20 -5.75 -8.28 -8.29
CA ASN A 20 -5.06 -7.25 -7.53
C ASN A 20 -5.87 -5.94 -7.47
N GLN A 21 -6.60 -5.60 -8.51
CA GLN A 21 -7.52 -4.46 -8.53
C GLN A 21 -8.65 -4.67 -7.50
N GLU A 22 -9.31 -5.84 -7.50
CA GLU A 22 -10.33 -6.20 -6.52
C GLU A 22 -9.79 -6.14 -5.07
N PHE A 23 -8.55 -6.57 -4.86
CA PHE A 23 -7.89 -6.45 -3.56
C PHE A 23 -7.69 -4.99 -3.14
N LEU A 24 -7.16 -4.14 -4.03
CA LEU A 24 -6.95 -2.72 -3.72
C LEU A 24 -8.27 -1.98 -3.47
N GLU A 25 -9.32 -2.30 -4.21
CA GLU A 25 -10.64 -1.69 -4.04
C GLU A 25 -11.35 -2.16 -2.78
N ARG A 26 -11.46 -3.47 -2.59
CA ARG A 26 -12.24 -4.06 -1.50
C ARG A 26 -11.50 -4.04 -0.17
N ASP A 27 -10.22 -4.49 -0.17
CA ASP A 27 -9.49 -4.74 1.07
C ASP A 27 -8.70 -3.50 1.52
N LEU A 28 -8.30 -2.63 0.59
CA LEU A 28 -7.61 -1.38 0.91
C LEU A 28 -8.46 -0.12 0.67
N GLY A 29 -9.69 -0.27 0.18
CA GLY A 29 -10.62 0.85 0.01
C GLY A 29 -10.18 1.91 -1.00
N MET A 30 -9.32 1.54 -1.96
CA MET A 30 -8.87 2.46 -3.01
C MET A 30 -9.92 2.56 -4.12
N LYS A 31 -9.85 3.64 -4.89
CA LYS A 31 -10.68 3.86 -6.08
C LYS A 31 -9.83 3.73 -7.33
N THR A 32 -10.25 2.90 -8.27
CA THR A 32 -9.70 2.91 -9.64
C THR A 32 -10.13 4.18 -10.35
N ILE A 33 -9.18 4.95 -10.85
CA ILE A 33 -9.43 6.22 -11.57
C ILE A 33 -9.14 6.12 -13.06
N LEU A 34 -8.30 5.17 -13.47
CA LEU A 34 -8.02 4.85 -14.87
C LEU A 34 -7.79 3.34 -15.01
N GLU A 35 -8.32 2.78 -16.09
CA GLU A 35 -8.08 1.41 -16.50
C GLU A 35 -7.87 1.39 -18.01
N GLU A 36 -6.64 1.08 -18.45
CA GLU A 36 -6.29 1.03 -19.86
C GLU A 36 -5.29 -0.09 -20.16
N GLY A 37 -5.66 -1.03 -21.00
CA GLY A 37 -4.81 -2.15 -21.40
C GLY A 37 -4.29 -2.94 -20.19
N ALA A 38 -2.97 -2.93 -19.98
CA ALA A 38 -2.31 -3.61 -18.87
C ALA A 38 -2.23 -2.76 -17.59
N PHE A 39 -2.66 -1.50 -17.61
CA PHE A 39 -2.52 -0.54 -16.54
C PHE A 39 -3.83 -0.34 -15.78
N ALA A 40 -3.71 -0.11 -14.48
CA ALA A 40 -4.77 0.44 -13.65
C ALA A 40 -4.17 1.44 -12.66
N GLU A 41 -4.80 2.60 -12.52
CA GLU A 41 -4.36 3.68 -11.63
C GLU A 41 -5.36 3.87 -10.50
N PHE A 42 -4.83 4.14 -9.31
CA PHE A 42 -5.60 4.22 -8.08
C PHE A 42 -5.41 5.53 -7.34
N SER A 43 -6.48 5.98 -6.71
CA SER A 43 -6.54 7.15 -5.83
C SER A 43 -7.45 6.89 -4.63
N GLY A 44 -7.59 7.86 -3.73
CA GLY A 44 -8.69 7.92 -2.79
C GLY A 44 -10.00 8.39 -3.46
N HIS A 45 -11.13 8.17 -2.80
CA HIS A 45 -12.46 8.47 -3.37
C HIS A 45 -12.70 9.97 -3.59
N ALA A 46 -12.05 10.85 -2.82
CA ALA A 46 -12.14 12.30 -3.02
C ALA A 46 -11.08 12.84 -4.00
N GLY A 47 -10.13 12.01 -4.44
CA GLY A 47 -9.00 12.41 -5.28
C GLY A 47 -9.16 12.00 -6.74
N VAL A 48 -8.36 12.63 -7.59
CA VAL A 48 -8.17 12.28 -9.01
C VAL A 48 -6.69 12.11 -9.36
N GLU A 49 -5.80 12.37 -8.41
CA GLU A 49 -4.37 12.18 -8.58
C GLU A 49 -3.99 10.72 -8.39
N THR A 50 -3.20 10.18 -9.32
CA THR A 50 -2.66 8.83 -9.22
C THR A 50 -1.75 8.69 -8.01
N LYS A 51 -2.04 7.73 -7.15
CA LYS A 51 -1.25 7.41 -5.95
C LYS A 51 -0.54 6.06 -6.04
N LEU A 52 -1.06 5.15 -6.86
CA LEU A 52 -0.50 3.82 -7.10
C LEU A 52 -0.89 3.34 -8.49
N VAL A 53 -0.01 2.61 -9.15
CA VAL A 53 -0.24 2.03 -10.48
C VAL A 53 0.01 0.53 -10.44
N LEU A 54 -0.90 -0.25 -10.99
CA LEU A 54 -0.68 -1.67 -11.31
C LEU A 54 -0.36 -1.83 -12.79
N VAL A 55 0.61 -2.70 -13.10
CA VAL A 55 0.97 -3.06 -14.47
C VAL A 55 0.98 -4.58 -14.61
N GLU A 56 0.07 -5.11 -15.41
CA GLU A 56 0.02 -6.55 -15.67
C GLU A 56 1.17 -7.01 -16.58
N SER A 57 1.83 -8.09 -16.19
CA SER A 57 2.89 -8.70 -16.98
C SER A 57 2.34 -9.28 -18.29
N PRO A 58 2.88 -8.89 -19.46
CA PRO A 58 2.28 -9.23 -20.75
C PRO A 58 2.43 -10.70 -21.14
N SER A 59 3.33 -11.46 -20.54
CA SER A 59 3.58 -12.85 -20.91
C SER A 59 3.96 -13.74 -19.72
N MET A 60 3.79 -15.05 -19.91
CA MET A 60 4.22 -16.05 -18.93
C MET A 60 5.72 -15.99 -18.63
N ARG A 61 6.56 -15.68 -19.63
CA ARG A 61 8.01 -15.55 -19.44
C ARG A 61 8.37 -14.37 -18.54
N THR A 62 7.64 -13.28 -18.65
CA THR A 62 7.86 -12.10 -17.81
C THR A 62 7.23 -12.23 -16.42
N ARG A 63 6.33 -13.20 -16.23
CA ARG A 63 5.76 -13.56 -14.92
C ARG A 63 6.67 -14.46 -14.11
N ALA A 64 7.50 -15.26 -14.77
CA ALA A 64 8.47 -16.13 -14.10
C ALA A 64 9.62 -15.29 -13.53
N VAL A 65 9.56 -15.00 -12.23
CA VAL A 65 10.63 -14.31 -11.51
C VAL A 65 11.46 -15.35 -10.77
N ASN A 66 12.73 -15.50 -11.18
CA ASN A 66 13.70 -16.30 -10.44
C ASN A 66 14.44 -15.36 -9.45
N GLY A 67 14.40 -15.71 -8.19
CA GLY A 67 15.11 -14.98 -7.13
C GLY A 67 14.21 -14.34 -6.08
N THR A 68 14.82 -13.61 -5.16
CA THR A 68 14.14 -12.95 -4.06
C THR A 68 13.29 -11.78 -4.59
N LYS A 69 12.04 -11.72 -4.13
CA LYS A 69 11.13 -10.62 -4.46
C LYS A 69 11.73 -9.29 -4.00
N LYS A 70 11.80 -8.32 -4.89
CA LYS A 70 12.36 -6.99 -4.59
C LYS A 70 11.46 -6.15 -3.73
N LEU A 71 10.17 -6.12 -4.03
CA LEU A 71 9.20 -5.39 -3.22
C LEU A 71 9.00 -6.13 -1.89
N ASN A 72 9.23 -5.44 -0.78
CA ASN A 72 9.01 -5.94 0.56
C ASN A 72 7.66 -5.46 1.10
N LYS A 73 7.48 -4.13 1.15
CA LYS A 73 6.30 -3.50 1.76
C LYS A 73 6.01 -2.14 1.15
N ILE A 74 4.74 -1.83 1.00
CA ILE A 74 4.24 -0.48 0.70
C ILE A 74 3.53 0.03 1.96
N ILE A 75 3.96 1.19 2.47
CA ILE A 75 3.36 1.84 3.62
C ILE A 75 2.48 2.98 3.12
N ILE A 76 1.23 2.93 3.52
CA ILE A 76 0.18 3.86 3.11
C ILE A 76 -0.30 4.62 4.33
N LYS A 77 -0.18 5.93 4.27
CA LYS A 77 -0.75 6.84 5.24
C LYS A 77 -2.13 7.29 4.79
N VAL A 78 -3.11 7.01 5.63
CA VAL A 78 -4.52 7.36 5.41
C VAL A 78 -4.82 8.64 6.17
N ASP A 79 -5.61 9.53 5.58
CA ASP A 79 -5.94 10.83 6.19
C ASP A 79 -6.89 10.69 7.38
N LYS A 80 -7.77 9.67 7.37
CA LYS A 80 -8.79 9.45 8.40
C LYS A 80 -8.66 8.07 9.03
N ALA A 81 -8.31 8.03 10.30
CA ALA A 81 -8.12 6.77 11.04
C ALA A 81 -9.39 5.90 11.12
N GLU A 82 -10.55 6.52 11.19
CA GLU A 82 -11.84 5.84 11.22
C GLU A 82 -12.14 5.05 9.94
N GLU A 83 -11.55 5.42 8.80
CA GLU A 83 -11.70 4.70 7.53
C GLU A 83 -10.94 3.36 7.57
N ILE A 84 -9.81 3.28 8.29
CA ILE A 84 -9.07 2.05 8.53
C ILE A 84 -9.91 1.09 9.39
N GLU A 85 -10.53 1.60 10.45
CA GLU A 85 -11.40 0.81 11.30
C GLU A 85 -12.63 0.29 10.52
N ALA A 86 -13.19 1.11 9.62
CA ALA A 86 -14.30 0.72 8.75
C ALA A 86 -13.91 -0.41 7.78
N LEU A 87 -12.71 -0.39 7.20
CA LEU A 87 -12.19 -1.50 6.38
C LEU A 87 -12.10 -2.80 7.18
N LEU A 88 -11.56 -2.72 8.40
CA LEU A 88 -11.46 -3.88 9.29
C LEU A 88 -12.85 -4.42 9.70
N ALA A 89 -13.79 -3.54 9.99
CA ALA A 89 -15.17 -3.89 10.29
C ALA A 89 -15.92 -4.52 9.08
N ALA A 90 -15.57 -4.10 7.86
CA ALA A 90 -16.10 -4.69 6.62
C ALA A 90 -15.51 -6.09 6.31
N GLY A 91 -14.53 -6.55 7.09
CA GLY A 91 -13.99 -7.91 7.00
C GLY A 91 -12.68 -8.03 6.24
N THR A 92 -11.96 -6.92 6.04
CA THR A 92 -10.61 -6.96 5.46
C THR A 92 -9.72 -7.90 6.26
N GLN A 93 -9.10 -8.85 5.58
CA GLN A 93 -8.17 -9.79 6.20
C GLN A 93 -6.82 -9.11 6.44
N TYR A 94 -6.27 -9.32 7.62
CA TYR A 94 -4.97 -8.77 7.99
C TYR A 94 -4.03 -9.85 8.53
N SER A 95 -2.74 -9.68 8.28
CA SER A 95 -1.67 -10.54 8.82
C SER A 95 -1.18 -10.03 10.17
N LYS A 96 -1.24 -8.70 10.39
CA LYS A 96 -0.90 -8.04 11.65
C LYS A 96 -1.84 -6.86 11.89
N LEU A 97 -2.18 -6.68 13.17
CA LEU A 97 -2.99 -5.56 13.64
C LEU A 97 -2.15 -4.68 14.57
N TYR A 98 -2.32 -3.39 14.43
CA TYR A 98 -1.61 -2.39 15.21
C TYR A 98 -2.58 -1.39 15.85
N GLN A 99 -2.13 -0.82 16.96
CA GLN A 99 -2.74 0.34 17.59
C GLN A 99 -1.73 1.48 17.61
N GLY A 100 -2.13 2.60 17.07
CA GLY A 100 -1.44 3.86 17.21
C GLY A 100 -2.19 4.84 18.12
N LYS A 101 -1.73 6.07 18.16
CA LYS A 101 -2.34 7.16 18.93
C LYS A 101 -3.65 7.63 18.29
N ASN A 102 -3.70 7.67 16.95
CA ASN A 102 -4.83 8.16 16.19
C ASN A 102 -5.86 7.05 15.88
N GLY A 103 -5.46 5.77 15.93
CA GLY A 103 -6.36 4.67 15.65
C GLY A 103 -5.65 3.37 15.31
N PHE A 104 -6.34 2.50 14.59
CA PHE A 104 -5.78 1.22 14.15
C PHE A 104 -4.88 1.39 12.92
N GLY A 105 -3.94 0.45 12.79
CA GLY A 105 -3.25 0.16 11.56
C GLY A 105 -3.24 -1.34 11.32
N PHE A 106 -3.07 -1.78 10.08
CA PHE A 106 -2.97 -3.21 9.78
C PHE A 106 -2.06 -3.50 8.61
N GLU A 107 -1.42 -4.68 8.64
CA GLU A 107 -0.77 -5.27 7.49
C GLU A 107 -1.67 -6.29 6.81
N THR A 108 -1.70 -6.27 5.50
CA THR A 108 -2.34 -7.28 4.66
C THR A 108 -1.45 -7.65 3.49
N VAL A 109 -1.77 -8.75 2.83
CA VAL A 109 -0.95 -9.31 1.73
C VAL A 109 -1.80 -9.42 0.48
N SER A 110 -1.30 -8.86 -0.62
CA SER A 110 -1.96 -8.93 -1.92
C SER A 110 -1.94 -10.33 -2.52
N PRO A 111 -2.75 -10.62 -3.55
CA PRO A 111 -2.69 -11.89 -4.30
C PRO A 111 -1.30 -12.20 -4.88
N GLU A 112 -0.46 -11.21 -5.12
CA GLU A 112 0.94 -11.37 -5.56
C GLU A 112 1.92 -11.60 -4.40
N GLY A 113 1.45 -11.55 -3.15
CA GLY A 113 2.28 -11.68 -1.96
C GLY A 113 3.04 -10.39 -1.58
N ASP A 114 2.59 -9.22 -2.05
CA ASP A 114 3.09 -7.92 -1.61
C ASP A 114 2.42 -7.51 -0.30
N THR A 115 3.22 -7.02 0.65
CA THR A 115 2.71 -6.53 1.92
C THR A 115 2.33 -5.05 1.81
N PHE A 116 1.14 -4.73 2.29
CA PHE A 116 0.65 -3.37 2.46
C PHE A 116 0.42 -3.10 3.94
N LEU A 117 0.88 -1.95 4.43
CA LEU A 117 0.61 -1.45 5.77
C LEU A 117 -0.19 -0.15 5.65
N LEU A 118 -1.37 -0.12 6.25
CA LEU A 118 -2.20 1.09 6.37
C LEU A 118 -2.14 1.63 7.79
N HIS A 119 -1.99 2.95 7.92
CA HIS A 119 -2.04 3.66 9.20
C HIS A 119 -2.42 5.13 9.03
N ALA A 120 -2.77 5.80 10.14
CA ALA A 120 -3.09 7.23 10.18
C ALA A 120 -2.18 8.01 11.15
N GLU A 121 -1.06 7.42 11.58
CA GLU A 121 -0.11 8.05 12.47
C GLU A 121 0.78 9.07 11.73
N ALA A 122 1.52 9.89 12.48
CA ALA A 122 2.54 10.77 11.89
C ALA A 122 3.64 9.96 11.20
N SER A 123 4.00 8.81 11.78
CA SER A 123 4.92 7.80 11.22
C SER A 123 4.44 6.39 11.55
N ALA A 124 4.69 5.44 10.64
CA ALA A 124 4.41 4.03 10.89
C ALA A 124 5.18 3.45 12.10
N GLU A 125 6.28 4.10 12.52
CA GLU A 125 7.06 3.68 13.70
C GLU A 125 6.31 3.87 15.03
N GLU A 126 5.25 4.68 15.05
CA GLU A 126 4.42 4.90 16.23
C GLU A 126 3.44 3.75 16.52
N LEU A 127 3.31 2.81 15.59
CA LEU A 127 2.39 1.68 15.69
C LEU A 127 2.91 0.61 16.65
N LYS A 128 2.01 0.10 17.50
CA LYS A 128 2.27 -1.02 18.43
C LYS A 128 1.40 -2.21 18.05
N THR A 129 2.00 -3.38 17.96
CA THR A 129 1.28 -4.62 17.60
C THR A 129 0.24 -4.99 18.65
N ILE A 130 -0.96 -5.34 18.18
CA ILE A 130 -2.04 -5.92 19.00
C ILE A 130 -2.05 -7.42 18.76
N LEU A 131 -2.05 -8.20 19.84
CA LEU A 131 -2.08 -9.67 19.76
C LEU A 131 -3.46 -10.27 20.02
N SER A 132 -4.39 -9.47 20.55
CA SER A 132 -5.74 -9.93 20.87
C SER A 132 -6.76 -9.36 19.90
N PRO A 133 -7.79 -10.13 19.50
CA PRO A 133 -8.88 -9.59 18.71
C PRO A 133 -9.60 -8.45 19.44
N VAL A 134 -9.96 -7.41 18.68
CA VAL A 134 -10.74 -6.27 19.18
C VAL A 134 -11.95 -6.05 18.28
N PRO A 135 -13.08 -5.56 18.82
CA PRO A 135 -14.21 -5.19 17.98
C PRO A 135 -13.89 -3.92 17.20
N PHE A 136 -14.27 -3.88 15.94
CA PHE A 136 -14.12 -2.72 15.06
C PHE A 136 -15.46 -2.02 14.85
N LYS A 137 -15.42 -0.69 14.72
CA LYS A 137 -16.59 0.12 14.40
C LYS A 137 -16.67 0.33 12.90
N GLY A 138 -17.76 -0.16 12.31
CA GLY A 138 -18.10 0.16 10.93
C GLY A 138 -18.61 1.60 10.77
N GLN A 139 -18.66 2.05 9.54
CA GLN A 139 -19.29 3.31 9.16
C GLN A 139 -20.47 3.01 8.25
N ASP A 140 -21.58 3.71 8.48
CA ASP A 140 -22.71 3.68 7.55
C ASP A 140 -22.27 4.35 6.22
N GLU A 141 -22.63 3.73 5.10
CA GLU A 141 -22.30 4.23 3.75
C GLU A 141 -20.79 4.34 3.44
N PHE A 142 -19.95 3.51 4.08
CA PHE A 142 -18.52 3.50 3.80
C PHE A 142 -18.23 3.03 2.37
N SER A 143 -17.63 3.90 1.55
CA SER A 143 -17.29 3.63 0.15
C SER A 143 -15.80 3.35 -0.09
N GLY A 144 -14.95 3.55 0.89
CA GLY A 144 -13.50 3.40 0.83
C GLY A 144 -12.74 4.60 1.38
N LEU A 145 -11.43 4.61 1.19
CA LEU A 145 -10.55 5.68 1.66
C LEU A 145 -10.84 7.00 0.95
N THR A 146 -11.11 8.05 1.69
CA THR A 146 -11.30 9.40 1.13
C THR A 146 -10.01 9.90 0.47
N ALA A 147 -8.89 9.83 1.19
CA ALA A 147 -7.57 10.22 0.72
C ALA A 147 -6.47 9.42 1.41
N PHE A 148 -5.39 9.20 0.70
CA PHE A 148 -4.18 8.56 1.22
C PHE A 148 -2.94 9.01 0.45
N THR A 149 -1.78 8.75 1.03
CA THR A 149 -0.48 8.93 0.39
C THR A 149 0.37 7.66 0.58
N VAL A 150 1.26 7.39 -0.37
CA VAL A 150 2.29 6.39 -0.17
C VAL A 150 3.41 7.04 0.65
N GLU A 151 3.53 6.64 1.91
CA GLU A 151 4.54 7.16 2.84
C GLU A 151 5.92 6.62 2.49
N SER A 152 6.02 5.32 2.22
CA SER A 152 7.28 4.69 1.83
C SER A 152 7.08 3.37 1.09
N VAL A 153 8.10 3.00 0.31
CA VAL A 153 8.22 1.70 -0.36
C VAL A 153 9.50 1.03 0.10
N TRP A 154 9.38 -0.14 0.70
CA TRP A 154 10.52 -0.92 1.17
C TRP A 154 10.89 -1.98 0.13
N ILE A 155 12.16 -2.04 -0.19
CA ILE A 155 12.69 -3.01 -1.16
C ILE A 155 13.75 -3.90 -0.52
N ASN A 156 13.76 -5.17 -0.91
CA ASN A 156 14.81 -6.12 -0.54
C ASN A 156 16.01 -5.92 -1.47
N THR A 157 17.18 -5.79 -0.89
CA THR A 157 18.44 -5.70 -1.63
C THR A 157 19.54 -6.47 -0.92
N PRO A 158 20.40 -7.18 -1.66
CA PRO A 158 21.53 -7.90 -1.06
C PRO A 158 22.63 -6.97 -0.55
N GLN A 159 22.67 -5.72 -1.01
CA GLN A 159 23.70 -4.71 -0.67
C GLN A 159 23.03 -3.38 -0.33
N ALA A 160 22.56 -3.25 0.90
CA ALA A 160 21.74 -2.10 1.33
C ALA A 160 22.50 -0.76 1.18
N SER A 161 23.78 -0.68 1.56
CA SER A 161 24.57 0.54 1.45
C SER A 161 24.74 1.00 -0.01
N VAL A 162 25.09 0.07 -0.90
CA VAL A 162 25.27 0.38 -2.34
C VAL A 162 23.96 0.84 -2.97
N SER A 163 22.85 0.22 -2.59
CA SER A 163 21.52 0.64 -3.07
C SER A 163 21.14 2.01 -2.53
N GLN A 164 21.45 2.29 -1.26
CA GLN A 164 21.22 3.59 -0.64
C GLN A 164 22.00 4.69 -1.36
N ASP A 165 23.30 4.52 -1.54
CA ASP A 165 24.18 5.47 -2.24
C ASP A 165 23.66 5.76 -3.66
N PHE A 166 23.22 4.72 -4.37
CA PHE A 166 22.63 4.86 -5.70
C PHE A 166 21.38 5.74 -5.67
N TYR A 167 20.41 5.42 -4.79
CA TYR A 167 19.17 6.17 -4.71
C TYR A 167 19.36 7.61 -4.21
N GLU A 168 20.28 7.84 -3.29
CA GLU A 168 20.64 9.20 -2.84
C GLU A 168 21.26 10.05 -3.96
N THR A 169 21.97 9.40 -4.91
CA THR A 169 22.53 10.08 -6.07
C THR A 169 21.47 10.49 -7.09
N ILE A 170 20.49 9.62 -7.36
CA ILE A 170 19.46 9.86 -8.39
C ILE A 170 18.23 10.59 -7.88
N LEU A 171 17.98 10.54 -6.56
CA LEU A 171 16.87 11.22 -5.89
C LEU A 171 17.43 12.22 -4.87
N PRO A 172 18.04 13.33 -5.33
CA PRO A 172 18.63 14.29 -4.42
C PRO A 172 17.58 14.85 -3.46
N ASN A 173 17.95 15.02 -2.20
CA ASN A 173 17.13 15.69 -1.20
C ASN A 173 16.83 17.12 -1.70
N GLN A 174 15.57 17.41 -1.94
CA GLN A 174 15.09 18.76 -2.21
C GLN A 174 14.66 19.45 -0.91
#